data_b13795b887c1cf7cda56f6aa7984beff
#
_entry.id   b13795b887c1cf7cda56f6aa7984beff
#
_cell.length_a   1.000
_cell.length_b   1.000
_cell.length_c   1.000
_cell.angle_alpha   90.00
_cell.angle_beta   90.00
_cell.angle_gamma   90.00
#
_symmetry.space_group_name_H-M   'P 1'
#
loop_
_entity.id
_entity.type
_entity.pdbx_description
1 polymer ?
#
loop_
_entity_poly.entity_id
_entity_poly.type
_entity_poly.pdbx_seq_one_letter_code
_entity_poly.pdbx_strand_id
1 'polypeptide(L)'
;MAQILRVQNTQQQLQPIQLVKGMKRFTSYVFLAISALLLISCASSPDYTPKSSAKGSSSTYSSSVARLTNASWSDLPGWYDDDLTAAWPAWKRSCDGLVRRNPSGLDWKSVCTASNRVNASSNQSIRDYFETHMKVMEIRHQAGPSAGSDRGLVTGYYEPYLNGSRQRGGVYQTPIHRYPSEWKKRKPSKLPTRAELLSSGQLKGQEILWVDDPVAAAFMQVQGSGRVRMNDGKVIRLGFAGTNDQPFKSFAKWLLDRKEINASTATMQGIQAWAKRNSPQRVQEMLNANPRYVFFREMPSVADITVGPIGALGVPLTAQRSIAIDTKALPLGAPVYLSTTYPLSDKPLRRLMMAQDTGSAIVGAVRADFYWGTGDQAGEYAGRMKQQGRMWVFLPR
;
A
#
# COMPACT_ATOMS: atom_id res chain seq x y z
N MET A 1 -6.65 56.42 -9.24
CA MET A 1 -7.24 56.67 -7.89
C MET A 1 -6.87 55.52 -7.00
N ALA A 2 -5.97 55.76 -6.07
CA ALA A 2 -5.39 54.81 -5.15
C ALA A 2 -6.32 54.60 -3.96
N GLN A 3 -6.42 53.37 -3.46
CA GLN A 3 -6.75 53.14 -2.06
C GLN A 3 -5.91 51.97 -1.55
N ILE A 4 -4.96 52.35 -0.70
CA ILE A 4 -4.08 51.51 0.11
C ILE A 4 -4.86 51.10 1.36
N LEU A 5 -4.95 49.83 1.67
CA LEU A 5 -5.35 49.35 2.99
C LEU A 5 -4.15 48.69 3.67
N ARG A 6 -3.67 49.35 4.72
CA ARG A 6 -2.69 48.85 5.71
C ARG A 6 -3.35 47.77 6.56
N VAL A 7 -2.66 46.65 6.72
CA VAL A 7 -2.91 45.71 7.84
C VAL A 7 -1.74 45.77 8.80
N GLN A 8 -2.08 46.08 10.04
CA GLN A 8 -1.16 46.26 11.16
C GLN A 8 -0.58 44.91 11.67
N ASN A 9 0.72 44.93 11.87
CA ASN A 9 1.47 43.88 12.58
C ASN A 9 1.15 43.96 14.08
N THR A 10 0.70 42.88 14.67
CA THR A 10 0.67 42.69 16.13
C THR A 10 1.69 41.57 16.48
N GLN A 11 2.86 41.97 16.92
CA GLN A 11 3.80 41.06 17.55
C GLN A 11 3.33 40.78 19.00
N GLN A 12 3.10 39.51 19.32
CA GLN A 12 3.04 39.06 20.70
C GLN A 12 4.35 38.42 21.09
N GLN A 13 5.00 39.04 22.08
CA GLN A 13 6.22 38.59 22.73
C GLN A 13 5.96 37.32 23.54
N LEU A 14 6.82 36.32 23.36
CA LEU A 14 6.93 35.15 24.21
C LEU A 14 7.96 35.42 25.30
N GLN A 15 7.56 35.35 26.56
CA GLN A 15 8.46 35.33 27.72
C GLN A 15 8.87 33.88 28.04
N PRO A 16 10.10 33.66 28.58
CA PRO A 16 10.61 32.34 28.90
C PRO A 16 10.17 31.88 30.29
N ILE A 17 9.73 30.60 30.38
CA ILE A 17 9.45 29.94 31.66
C ILE A 17 10.73 29.32 32.20
N GLN A 18 11.05 29.72 33.45
CA GLN A 18 12.20 29.25 34.20
C GLN A 18 12.11 27.80 34.68
N LEU A 19 13.24 27.11 34.62
CA LEU A 19 13.47 25.80 35.25
C LEU A 19 13.44 25.95 36.80
N VAL A 20 12.68 25.08 37.46
CA VAL A 20 12.83 24.82 38.89
C VAL A 20 13.37 23.41 39.08
N LYS A 21 14.61 23.35 39.59
CA LYS A 21 15.25 22.16 40.18
C LYS A 21 14.61 21.86 41.54
N GLY A 22 14.25 20.60 41.76
CA GLY A 22 13.86 20.15 43.10
C GLY A 22 14.07 18.64 43.25
N MET A 23 15.25 18.28 43.69
CA MET A 23 15.67 16.93 44.06
C MET A 23 15.33 16.70 45.55
N LYS A 24 14.63 15.64 45.90
CA LYS A 24 14.74 15.00 47.22
C LYS A 24 14.45 13.51 47.16
N ARG A 25 15.45 12.74 47.62
CA ARG A 25 15.41 11.32 47.98
C ARG A 25 14.54 11.13 49.22
N PHE A 26 13.84 10.00 49.33
CA PHE A 26 13.65 9.29 50.60
C PHE A 26 13.39 7.79 50.39
N THR A 27 14.17 7.06 51.08
CA THR A 27 14.37 5.68 51.56
C THR A 27 13.15 4.81 51.82
N SER A 28 13.41 3.53 51.53
CA SER A 28 12.87 2.25 52.05
C SER A 28 12.04 2.24 53.33
N TYR A 29 11.05 1.34 53.41
CA TYR A 29 10.83 0.41 54.53
C TYR A 29 10.10 -0.84 54.08
N VAL A 30 10.69 -1.97 54.52
CA VAL A 30 10.21 -3.36 54.50
C VAL A 30 9.26 -3.54 55.68
N PHE A 31 8.18 -4.29 55.55
CA PHE A 31 7.61 -5.11 56.65
C PHE A 31 6.93 -6.36 56.12
N LEU A 32 7.21 -7.43 56.87
CA LEU A 32 6.92 -8.83 56.68
C LEU A 32 5.67 -9.26 57.50
N ALA A 33 5.07 -10.36 57.04
CA ALA A 33 4.32 -11.39 57.82
C ALA A 33 2.86 -11.03 58.23
N ILE A 34 1.89 -11.92 58.20
CA ILE A 34 1.73 -13.22 58.88
C ILE A 34 0.48 -13.95 58.31
N SER A 35 0.57 -15.27 58.30
CA SER A 35 -0.42 -16.29 57.96
C SER A 35 -1.67 -16.31 58.86
N ALA A 36 -2.80 -16.79 58.33
CA ALA A 36 -3.76 -17.59 59.08
C ALA A 36 -4.58 -18.48 58.14
N LEU A 37 -4.47 -19.79 58.36
CA LEU A 37 -5.36 -20.85 57.87
C LEU A 37 -6.74 -20.73 58.54
N LEU A 38 -7.81 -21.04 57.78
CA LEU A 38 -9.01 -21.68 58.31
C LEU A 38 -9.62 -22.59 57.25
N LEU A 39 -9.62 -23.88 57.53
CA LEU A 39 -10.37 -24.95 56.89
C LEU A 39 -11.81 -24.92 57.38
N ILE A 40 -12.73 -25.41 56.57
CA ILE A 40 -14.06 -26.02 56.84
C ILE A 40 -14.94 -25.66 55.62
N SER A 41 -15.66 -26.51 54.91
CA SER A 41 -16.23 -27.84 55.03
C SER A 41 -16.86 -28.21 53.69
N CYS A 42 -16.83 -29.47 53.36
CA CYS A 42 -17.49 -30.07 52.19
C CYS A 42 -19.01 -29.94 52.28
N ALA A 43 -19.64 -29.52 51.15
CA ALA A 43 -20.99 -29.93 50.83
C ALA A 43 -21.02 -30.36 49.35
N SER A 44 -21.22 -31.62 49.14
CA SER A 44 -21.41 -32.29 47.87
C SER A 44 -22.76 -31.93 47.26
N SER A 45 -22.78 -31.43 46.04
CA SER A 45 -23.95 -31.39 45.17
C SER A 45 -23.61 -31.99 43.80
N PRO A 46 -24.56 -32.64 43.12
CA PRO A 46 -24.26 -33.66 42.12
C PRO A 46 -23.72 -33.12 40.84
N ASP A 47 -22.81 -33.89 40.26
CA ASP A 47 -22.17 -33.70 38.95
C ASP A 47 -23.18 -33.45 37.83
N TYR A 48 -23.20 -32.22 37.35
CA TYR A 48 -23.62 -31.93 35.97
C TYR A 48 -22.36 -31.75 35.12
N THR A 49 -21.94 -32.83 34.48
CA THR A 49 -20.93 -32.77 33.42
C THR A 49 -21.59 -32.22 32.14
N PRO A 50 -21.28 -31.01 31.70
CA PRO A 50 -21.59 -30.62 30.32
C PRO A 50 -20.66 -31.42 29.44
N LYS A 51 -21.25 -32.24 28.57
CA LYS A 51 -20.53 -32.88 27.48
C LYS A 51 -19.73 -31.82 26.73
N SER A 52 -18.43 -32.03 26.66
CA SER A 52 -17.47 -31.33 25.86
C SER A 52 -18.05 -31.11 24.45
N SER A 53 -18.51 -29.90 24.20
CA SER A 53 -18.78 -29.44 22.86
C SER A 53 -17.46 -29.15 22.19
N ALA A 54 -17.27 -29.82 21.04
CA ALA A 54 -16.43 -29.48 19.90
C ALA A 54 -15.15 -28.67 20.21
N LYS A 55 -14.04 -29.33 20.03
CA LYS A 55 -12.75 -28.70 19.72
C LYS A 55 -12.95 -27.69 18.62
N GLY A 56 -13.07 -26.41 18.98
CA GLY A 56 -12.89 -25.34 18.07
C GLY A 56 -11.45 -25.38 17.57
N SER A 57 -11.26 -25.89 16.39
CA SER A 57 -10.00 -25.78 15.67
C SER A 57 -9.68 -24.28 15.53
N SER A 58 -8.84 -23.75 16.39
CA SER A 58 -8.24 -22.43 16.17
C SER A 58 -7.30 -22.59 14.98
N SER A 59 -7.82 -22.42 13.79
CA SER A 59 -7.02 -22.38 12.57
C SER A 59 -6.18 -21.12 12.61
N THR A 60 -5.01 -21.21 13.24
CA THR A 60 -4.00 -20.18 13.17
C THR A 60 -3.41 -20.25 11.75
N TYR A 61 -3.87 -19.39 10.86
CA TYR A 61 -3.19 -19.20 9.61
C TYR A 61 -1.86 -18.52 9.94
N SER A 62 -0.75 -19.17 9.65
CA SER A 62 0.59 -18.59 9.84
C SER A 62 1.40 -18.76 8.56
N SER A 63 2.16 -17.75 8.25
CA SER A 63 3.15 -17.77 7.20
C SER A 63 4.56 -17.57 7.79
N SER A 64 5.60 -17.71 6.98
CA SER A 64 6.98 -17.44 7.43
C SER A 64 7.21 -15.96 7.80
N VAL A 65 6.33 -15.05 7.40
CA VAL A 65 6.47 -13.60 7.62
C VAL A 65 5.37 -13.00 8.49
N ALA A 66 4.16 -13.62 8.55
CA ALA A 66 3.02 -13.12 9.30
C ALA A 66 2.48 -14.14 10.29
N ARG A 67 2.17 -13.67 11.49
CA ARG A 67 1.35 -14.35 12.48
C ARG A 67 0.00 -13.66 12.56
N LEU A 68 -1.09 -14.41 12.38
CA LEU A 68 -2.45 -13.93 12.53
C LEU A 68 -3.00 -14.38 13.88
N THR A 69 -3.51 -13.44 14.67
CA THR A 69 -4.12 -13.68 15.96
C THR A 69 -5.58 -13.26 15.96
N ASN A 70 -6.46 -14.02 16.61
CA ASN A 70 -7.87 -13.66 16.70
C ASN A 70 -8.02 -12.26 17.30
N ALA A 71 -8.94 -11.49 16.74
CA ALA A 71 -9.31 -10.16 17.21
C ALA A 71 -10.84 -10.01 17.17
N SER A 72 -11.34 -9.03 17.89
CA SER A 72 -12.75 -8.64 17.90
C SER A 72 -12.97 -7.43 16.98
N TRP A 73 -14.20 -7.23 16.53
CA TRP A 73 -14.56 -6.04 15.75
C TRP A 73 -14.35 -4.74 16.54
N SER A 74 -14.50 -4.79 17.87
CA SER A 74 -14.20 -3.69 18.78
C SER A 74 -12.72 -3.31 18.85
N ASP A 75 -11.81 -4.19 18.43
CA ASP A 75 -10.37 -3.91 18.39
C ASP A 75 -9.96 -3.06 17.18
N LEU A 76 -10.87 -2.86 16.23
CA LEU A 76 -10.66 -2.06 15.03
C LEU A 76 -10.98 -0.59 15.30
N PRO A 77 -9.99 0.28 15.46
CA PRO A 77 -10.24 1.67 15.81
C PRO A 77 -11.03 2.39 14.71
N GLY A 78 -12.22 2.90 15.01
CA GLY A 78 -13.08 3.60 14.06
C GLY A 78 -13.75 2.70 13.01
N TRP A 79 -13.94 1.42 13.28
CA TRP A 79 -14.67 0.49 12.41
C TRP A 79 -16.11 0.99 12.11
N TYR A 80 -16.75 1.55 13.12
CA TYR A 80 -18.12 2.05 13.02
C TYR A 80 -18.22 3.41 12.31
N ASP A 81 -17.09 4.08 12.09
CA ASP A 81 -17.01 5.41 11.44
C ASP A 81 -16.62 5.33 9.96
N ASP A 82 -16.17 4.14 9.48
CA ASP A 82 -15.79 4.00 8.07
C ASP A 82 -17.01 3.98 7.15
N ASP A 83 -16.92 4.69 6.05
CA ASP A 83 -17.89 4.62 4.95
C ASP A 83 -17.72 3.31 4.16
N LEU A 84 -18.39 2.26 4.61
CA LEU A 84 -18.34 0.95 3.98
C LEU A 84 -19.02 0.92 2.61
N THR A 85 -19.95 1.86 2.34
CA THR A 85 -20.57 1.97 1.01
C THR A 85 -19.53 2.31 -0.05
N ALA A 86 -18.54 3.14 0.29
CA ALA A 86 -17.40 3.42 -0.59
C ALA A 86 -16.43 2.23 -0.75
N ALA A 87 -16.38 1.29 0.22
CA ALA A 87 -15.57 0.08 0.14
C ALA A 87 -16.26 -1.04 -0.66
N TRP A 88 -17.58 -1.04 -0.71
CA TRP A 88 -18.36 -2.12 -1.28
C TRP A 88 -18.07 -2.45 -2.75
N PRO A 89 -17.93 -1.47 -3.65
CA PRO A 89 -17.55 -1.74 -5.04
C PRO A 89 -16.19 -2.44 -5.17
N ALA A 90 -15.22 -2.08 -4.30
CA ALA A 90 -13.92 -2.74 -4.26
C ALA A 90 -14.05 -4.18 -3.78
N TRP A 91 -14.88 -4.45 -2.76
CA TRP A 91 -15.17 -5.81 -2.31
C TRP A 91 -15.83 -6.66 -3.40
N LYS A 92 -16.81 -6.14 -4.11
CA LYS A 92 -17.45 -6.87 -5.23
C LYS A 92 -16.44 -7.24 -6.31
N ARG A 93 -15.52 -6.34 -6.67
CA ARG A 93 -14.41 -6.63 -7.58
C ARG A 93 -13.46 -7.71 -7.01
N SER A 94 -13.16 -7.65 -5.69
CA SER A 94 -12.39 -8.72 -5.04
C SER A 94 -13.08 -10.08 -5.18
N CYS A 95 -14.39 -10.13 -4.95
CA CYS A 95 -15.17 -11.36 -5.13
C CYS A 95 -15.06 -11.91 -6.56
N ASP A 96 -15.15 -11.06 -7.58
CA ASP A 96 -14.98 -11.48 -8.99
C ASP A 96 -13.59 -12.13 -9.23
N GLY A 97 -12.56 -11.59 -8.62
CA GLY A 97 -11.20 -12.13 -8.67
C GLY A 97 -11.03 -13.44 -7.89
N LEU A 98 -11.54 -13.47 -6.65
CA LEU A 98 -11.44 -14.59 -5.73
C LEU A 98 -12.19 -15.83 -6.21
N VAL A 99 -13.41 -15.66 -6.75
CA VAL A 99 -14.20 -16.76 -7.30
C VAL A 99 -13.52 -17.37 -8.52
N ARG A 100 -12.85 -16.57 -9.34
CA ARG A 100 -12.13 -17.08 -10.53
C ARG A 100 -10.83 -17.79 -10.20
N ARG A 101 -10.10 -17.36 -9.16
CA ARG A 101 -8.71 -17.79 -8.92
C ARG A 101 -8.48 -18.49 -7.59
N ASN A 102 -9.26 -18.19 -6.57
CA ASN A 102 -9.14 -18.68 -5.18
C ASN A 102 -7.69 -19.05 -4.74
N PRO A 103 -6.74 -18.10 -4.70
CA PRO A 103 -5.33 -18.41 -4.50
C PRO A 103 -5.00 -18.94 -3.10
N SER A 104 -5.94 -18.84 -2.14
CA SER A 104 -5.72 -19.17 -0.73
C SER A 104 -6.37 -20.46 -0.26
N GLY A 105 -7.20 -21.09 -1.08
CA GLY A 105 -7.98 -22.29 -0.68
C GLY A 105 -9.07 -22.04 0.36
N LEU A 106 -9.30 -20.78 0.78
CA LEU A 106 -10.37 -20.39 1.70
C LEU A 106 -11.73 -20.37 1.00
N ASP A 107 -12.84 -20.52 1.74
CA ASP A 107 -14.19 -20.51 1.14
C ASP A 107 -14.68 -19.09 0.82
N TRP A 108 -13.99 -18.46 -0.11
CA TRP A 108 -14.39 -17.15 -0.65
C TRP A 108 -15.69 -17.23 -1.45
N LYS A 109 -16.00 -18.40 -2.04
CA LYS A 109 -17.20 -18.57 -2.86
C LYS A 109 -18.48 -18.37 -2.06
N SER A 110 -18.60 -18.98 -0.89
CA SER A 110 -19.76 -18.83 -0.01
C SER A 110 -19.92 -17.38 0.44
N VAL A 111 -18.84 -16.76 0.91
CA VAL A 111 -18.85 -15.35 1.35
C VAL A 111 -19.25 -14.41 0.20
N CYS A 112 -18.65 -14.58 -0.97
CA CYS A 112 -18.97 -13.75 -2.13
C CYS A 112 -20.41 -13.96 -2.62
N THR A 113 -20.95 -15.18 -2.54
CA THR A 113 -22.36 -15.45 -2.86
C THR A 113 -23.30 -14.72 -1.90
N ALA A 114 -23.01 -14.75 -0.60
CA ALA A 114 -23.79 -14.04 0.42
C ALA A 114 -23.81 -12.51 0.17
N SER A 115 -22.73 -11.94 -0.38
CA SER A 115 -22.66 -10.51 -0.71
C SER A 115 -23.73 -10.02 -1.70
N ASN A 116 -24.34 -10.91 -2.46
CA ASN A 116 -25.37 -10.53 -3.44
C ASN A 116 -26.72 -10.12 -2.80
N ARG A 117 -26.90 -10.40 -1.50
CA ARG A 117 -28.12 -10.06 -0.75
C ARG A 117 -27.97 -8.80 0.11
N VAL A 118 -26.81 -8.17 0.07
CA VAL A 118 -26.50 -7.01 0.91
C VAL A 118 -27.05 -5.73 0.28
N ASN A 119 -27.66 -4.88 1.09
CA ASN A 119 -28.01 -3.52 0.67
C ASN A 119 -26.73 -2.68 0.59
N ALA A 120 -26.22 -2.48 -0.62
CA ALA A 120 -24.97 -1.76 -0.90
C ALA A 120 -25.00 -0.27 -0.54
N SER A 121 -26.20 0.31 -0.30
CA SER A 121 -26.38 1.71 0.09
C SER A 121 -26.45 1.91 1.61
N SER A 122 -26.31 0.85 2.41
CA SER A 122 -26.39 0.88 3.86
C SER A 122 -25.09 0.44 4.51
N ASN A 123 -24.42 1.36 5.19
CA ASN A 123 -23.22 1.04 6.00
C ASN A 123 -23.51 -0.07 7.02
N GLN A 124 -24.69 -0.06 7.64
CA GLN A 124 -25.06 -1.09 8.61
C GLN A 124 -25.22 -2.45 7.94
N SER A 125 -25.93 -2.55 6.81
CA SER A 125 -26.11 -3.81 6.08
C SER A 125 -24.77 -4.42 5.64
N ILE A 126 -23.82 -3.57 5.20
CA ILE A 126 -22.48 -4.01 4.80
C ILE A 126 -21.67 -4.45 6.03
N ARG A 127 -21.79 -3.75 7.15
CA ARG A 127 -21.13 -4.10 8.41
C ARG A 127 -21.61 -5.46 8.92
N ASP A 128 -22.92 -5.64 9.01
CA ASP A 128 -23.56 -6.89 9.44
C ASP A 128 -23.11 -8.06 8.57
N TYR A 129 -22.96 -7.84 7.27
CA TYR A 129 -22.44 -8.83 6.35
C TYR A 129 -21.00 -9.26 6.70
N PHE A 130 -20.07 -8.31 6.89
CA PHE A 130 -18.69 -8.65 7.26
C PHE A 130 -18.63 -9.33 8.63
N GLU A 131 -19.35 -8.81 9.60
CA GLU A 131 -19.39 -9.35 10.98
C GLU A 131 -19.99 -10.75 11.06
N THR A 132 -20.96 -11.05 10.19
CA THR A 132 -21.60 -12.37 10.14
C THR A 132 -20.74 -13.40 9.42
N HIS A 133 -20.15 -13.05 8.28
CA HIS A 133 -19.53 -14.04 7.39
C HIS A 133 -18.02 -14.13 7.55
N MET A 134 -17.38 -13.23 8.30
CA MET A 134 -15.93 -13.19 8.42
C MET A 134 -15.47 -13.16 9.88
N LYS A 135 -14.26 -13.62 10.10
CA LYS A 135 -13.51 -13.48 11.35
C LYS A 135 -12.40 -12.46 11.18
N VAL A 136 -12.17 -11.65 12.19
CA VAL A 136 -11.10 -10.65 12.23
C VAL A 136 -9.84 -11.27 12.80
N MET A 137 -8.71 -11.04 12.12
CA MET A 137 -7.40 -11.47 12.56
C MET A 137 -6.45 -10.28 12.57
N GLU A 138 -5.83 -9.99 13.72
CA GLU A 138 -4.76 -9.00 13.81
C GLU A 138 -3.49 -9.56 13.18
N ILE A 139 -2.79 -8.74 12.42
CA ILE A 139 -1.59 -9.11 11.69
C ILE A 139 -0.37 -8.66 12.50
N ARG A 140 0.55 -9.59 12.77
CA ARG A 140 1.82 -9.35 13.47
C ARG A 140 3.00 -9.88 12.67
N HIS A 141 4.16 -9.28 12.86
CA HIS A 141 5.40 -9.83 12.31
C HIS A 141 5.73 -11.19 12.96
N GLN A 142 5.97 -12.21 12.13
CA GLN A 142 6.29 -13.56 12.61
C GLN A 142 7.74 -13.68 13.07
N ALA A 143 8.67 -13.01 12.37
CA ALA A 143 10.10 -13.14 12.57
C ALA A 143 10.86 -11.82 12.32
N GLY A 144 12.16 -11.81 12.60
CA GLY A 144 13.05 -10.67 12.39
C GLY A 144 13.02 -9.67 13.56
N PRO A 145 13.64 -8.50 13.39
CA PRO A 145 13.77 -7.48 14.45
C PRO A 145 12.42 -6.94 14.95
N SER A 146 11.36 -7.06 14.15
CA SER A 146 10.00 -6.63 14.49
C SER A 146 9.10 -7.80 14.94
N ALA A 147 9.63 -8.98 15.24
CA ALA A 147 8.83 -10.13 15.65
C ALA A 147 7.88 -9.79 16.79
N GLY A 148 6.61 -10.19 16.67
CA GLY A 148 5.54 -9.89 17.61
C GLY A 148 4.91 -8.49 17.48
N SER A 149 5.53 -7.55 16.77
CA SER A 149 4.97 -6.22 16.55
C SER A 149 3.75 -6.26 15.61
N ASP A 150 2.74 -5.47 15.93
CA ASP A 150 1.56 -5.20 15.12
C ASP A 150 1.72 -3.94 14.24
N ARG A 151 2.89 -3.29 14.29
CA ARG A 151 3.17 -2.05 13.57
C ARG A 151 4.08 -2.28 12.37
N GLY A 152 3.78 -1.59 11.27
CA GLY A 152 4.59 -1.68 10.07
C GLY A 152 4.45 -0.46 9.16
N LEU A 153 5.11 -0.53 8.01
CA LEU A 153 5.23 0.58 7.09
C LEU A 153 4.07 0.61 6.10
N VAL A 154 3.42 1.76 6.00
CA VAL A 154 2.42 2.07 4.98
C VAL A 154 2.99 3.16 4.06
N THR A 155 3.10 2.85 2.78
CA THR A 155 3.46 3.79 1.71
C THR A 155 2.28 4.00 0.77
N GLY A 156 2.44 4.86 -0.22
CA GLY A 156 1.39 5.12 -1.19
C GLY A 156 1.87 4.96 -2.63
N TYR A 157 0.95 4.58 -3.51
CA TYR A 157 1.14 4.56 -4.95
C TYR A 157 -0.08 5.11 -5.68
N TYR A 158 0.08 5.40 -6.96
CA TYR A 158 -0.94 6.01 -7.78
C TYR A 158 -0.74 5.68 -9.27
N GLU A 159 -1.69 6.02 -10.11
CA GLU A 159 -1.57 5.89 -11.55
C GLU A 159 -1.25 7.28 -12.15
N PRO A 160 0.00 7.53 -12.62
CA PRO A 160 0.40 8.83 -13.16
C PRO A 160 -0.19 9.11 -14.53
N TYR A 161 -0.33 10.40 -14.85
CA TYR A 161 -0.47 10.90 -16.21
C TYR A 161 0.88 11.35 -16.76
N LEU A 162 1.16 10.97 -18.00
CA LEU A 162 2.29 11.45 -18.81
C LEU A 162 1.75 12.04 -20.11
N ASN A 163 2.56 12.83 -20.82
CA ASN A 163 2.24 13.26 -22.17
C ASN A 163 3.07 12.44 -23.17
N GLY A 164 2.49 12.12 -24.34
CA GLY A 164 3.18 11.22 -25.27
C GLY A 164 2.72 11.34 -26.71
N SER A 165 3.47 10.64 -27.57
CA SER A 165 3.21 10.52 -29.00
C SER A 165 3.46 9.10 -29.48
N ARG A 166 2.78 8.66 -30.52
CA ARG A 166 3.10 7.40 -31.23
C ARG A 166 4.40 7.47 -32.01
N GLN A 167 4.85 8.66 -32.33
CA GLN A 167 6.07 8.89 -33.09
C GLN A 167 7.10 9.59 -32.22
N ARG A 168 8.36 9.19 -32.35
CA ARG A 168 9.49 9.90 -31.77
C ARG A 168 9.69 11.24 -32.47
N GLY A 169 9.72 12.33 -31.71
CA GLY A 169 9.95 13.66 -32.29
C GLY A 169 9.74 14.77 -31.27
N GLY A 170 10.31 15.93 -31.51
CA GLY A 170 10.21 17.09 -30.62
C GLY A 170 10.60 16.74 -29.19
N VAL A 171 9.69 17.00 -28.25
CA VAL A 171 9.90 16.71 -26.82
C VAL A 171 9.74 15.22 -26.47
N TYR A 172 9.09 14.42 -27.31
CA TYR A 172 8.80 13.01 -27.08
C TYR A 172 9.98 12.13 -27.46
N GLN A 173 10.96 12.00 -26.57
CA GLN A 173 12.22 11.27 -26.82
C GLN A 173 12.36 9.99 -25.99
N THR A 174 11.57 9.82 -24.93
CA THR A 174 11.70 8.71 -24.01
C THR A 174 10.75 7.56 -24.40
N PRO A 175 11.27 6.40 -24.84
CA PRO A 175 10.42 5.29 -25.26
C PRO A 175 9.83 4.54 -24.08
N ILE A 176 8.58 4.09 -24.24
CA ILE A 176 7.93 3.10 -23.39
C ILE A 176 7.82 1.80 -24.16
N HIS A 177 8.37 0.72 -23.61
CA HIS A 177 8.52 -0.54 -24.31
C HIS A 177 7.54 -1.61 -23.85
N ARG A 178 7.12 -2.45 -24.80
CA ARG A 178 6.45 -3.72 -24.52
C ARG A 178 7.46 -4.79 -24.08
N TYR A 179 6.96 -5.81 -23.39
CA TYR A 179 7.78 -6.95 -23.02
C TYR A 179 8.20 -7.72 -24.28
N PRO A 180 9.52 -7.97 -24.50
CA PRO A 180 9.99 -8.65 -25.70
C PRO A 180 9.33 -10.02 -25.92
N SER A 181 8.81 -10.25 -27.12
CA SER A 181 8.11 -11.49 -27.45
C SER A 181 9.02 -12.72 -27.38
N GLU A 182 10.32 -12.54 -27.68
CA GLU A 182 11.34 -13.58 -27.60
C GLU A 182 11.50 -14.08 -26.17
N TRP A 183 11.46 -13.18 -25.19
CA TRP A 183 11.57 -13.52 -23.76
C TRP A 183 10.32 -14.26 -23.25
N LYS A 184 9.17 -14.10 -23.89
CA LYS A 184 7.98 -14.91 -23.58
C LYS A 184 8.14 -16.34 -24.02
N LYS A 185 8.84 -16.57 -25.14
CA LYS A 185 9.08 -17.91 -25.70
C LYS A 185 10.25 -18.59 -24.98
N ARG A 186 11.35 -17.88 -24.82
CA ARG A 186 12.56 -18.37 -24.16
C ARG A 186 13.23 -17.22 -23.39
N LYS A 187 13.05 -17.22 -22.08
CA LYS A 187 13.63 -16.21 -21.20
C LYS A 187 15.12 -16.48 -21.02
N PRO A 188 16.02 -15.49 -21.25
CA PRO A 188 17.42 -15.62 -20.94
C PRO A 188 17.65 -15.90 -19.45
N SER A 189 18.68 -16.67 -19.11
CA SER A 189 19.06 -16.96 -17.72
C SER A 189 19.47 -15.71 -16.93
N LYS A 190 20.06 -14.75 -17.62
CA LYS A 190 20.40 -13.42 -17.08
C LYS A 190 19.87 -12.35 -18.02
N LEU A 191 18.99 -11.52 -17.50
CA LEU A 191 18.44 -10.40 -18.25
C LEU A 191 19.30 -9.15 -18.06
N PRO A 192 19.48 -8.31 -19.11
CA PRO A 192 20.27 -7.09 -19.04
C PRO A 192 19.71 -6.09 -18.03
N THR A 193 20.57 -5.22 -17.51
CA THR A 193 20.18 -4.07 -16.70
C THR A 193 19.48 -3.00 -17.54
N ARG A 194 18.85 -2.01 -16.88
CA ARG A 194 18.29 -0.82 -17.53
C ARG A 194 19.28 -0.16 -18.48
N ALA A 195 20.51 0.08 -18.01
CA ALA A 195 21.55 0.73 -18.80
C ALA A 195 21.90 -0.07 -20.07
N GLU A 196 22.11 -1.37 -19.94
CA GLU A 196 22.41 -2.27 -21.07
C GLU A 196 21.24 -2.35 -22.05
N LEU A 197 19.99 -2.43 -21.57
CA LEU A 197 18.81 -2.46 -22.44
C LEU A 197 18.66 -1.19 -23.28
N LEU A 198 18.91 -0.04 -22.67
CA LEU A 198 18.75 1.26 -23.37
C LEU A 198 19.90 1.57 -24.32
N SER A 199 21.12 1.06 -24.06
CA SER A 199 22.29 1.30 -24.91
C SER A 199 22.49 0.28 -26.03
N SER A 200 22.01 -0.97 -25.86
CA SER A 200 22.31 -2.09 -26.78
C SER A 200 21.46 -2.11 -28.06
N GLY A 201 20.38 -1.33 -28.10
CA GLY A 201 19.40 -1.40 -29.20
C GLY A 201 18.51 -2.65 -29.21
N GLN A 202 18.61 -3.54 -28.20
CA GLN A 202 17.78 -4.77 -28.11
C GLN A 202 16.27 -4.48 -28.06
N LEU A 203 15.88 -3.29 -27.63
CA LEU A 203 14.48 -2.89 -27.53
C LEU A 203 13.95 -2.18 -28.79
N LYS A 204 14.75 -2.06 -29.84
CA LYS A 204 14.31 -1.47 -31.09
C LYS A 204 13.14 -2.26 -31.67
N GLY A 205 12.04 -1.53 -32.01
CA GLY A 205 10.78 -2.15 -32.49
C GLY A 205 9.87 -2.66 -31.36
N GLN A 206 10.27 -2.51 -30.10
CA GLN A 206 9.41 -2.83 -28.93
C GLN A 206 8.74 -1.58 -28.35
N GLU A 207 8.91 -0.41 -28.94
CA GLU A 207 8.33 0.84 -28.48
C GLU A 207 6.80 0.81 -28.66
N ILE A 208 6.07 1.19 -27.62
CA ILE A 208 4.61 1.40 -27.67
C ILE A 208 4.33 2.84 -28.10
N LEU A 209 5.04 3.77 -27.45
CA LEU A 209 4.92 5.22 -27.61
C LEU A 209 6.15 5.89 -26.99
N TRP A 210 6.26 7.20 -27.17
CA TRP A 210 7.30 8.04 -26.57
C TRP A 210 6.70 9.10 -25.68
N VAL A 211 7.33 9.39 -24.55
CA VAL A 211 6.90 10.43 -23.59
C VAL A 211 7.95 11.54 -23.49
N ASP A 212 7.52 12.66 -22.95
CA ASP A 212 8.31 13.89 -22.85
C ASP A 212 9.31 13.91 -21.68
N ASP A 213 9.01 13.18 -20.57
CA ASP A 213 9.79 13.21 -19.34
C ASP A 213 10.34 11.81 -18.98
N PRO A 214 11.68 11.61 -19.02
CA PRO A 214 12.30 10.32 -18.65
C PRO A 214 12.18 9.99 -17.16
N VAL A 215 12.07 11.00 -16.29
CA VAL A 215 11.91 10.79 -14.85
C VAL A 215 10.47 10.36 -14.54
N ALA A 216 9.48 11.00 -15.18
CA ALA A 216 8.08 10.58 -15.08
C ALA A 216 7.90 9.15 -15.63
N ALA A 217 8.55 8.79 -16.74
CA ALA A 217 8.57 7.43 -17.27
C ALA A 217 9.15 6.43 -16.29
N ALA A 218 10.26 6.76 -15.63
CA ALA A 218 10.87 5.90 -14.63
C ALA A 218 10.00 5.75 -13.38
N PHE A 219 9.32 6.80 -12.94
CA PHE A 219 8.33 6.70 -11.85
C PHE A 219 7.12 5.86 -12.27
N MET A 220 6.60 6.01 -13.49
CA MET A 220 5.55 5.12 -14.01
C MET A 220 5.99 3.64 -13.97
N GLN A 221 7.26 3.34 -14.24
CA GLN A 221 7.79 1.99 -14.10
C GLN A 221 7.78 1.50 -12.63
N VAL A 222 8.00 2.39 -11.67
CA VAL A 222 7.90 2.06 -10.23
C VAL A 222 6.45 1.82 -9.83
N GLN A 223 5.51 2.63 -10.35
CA GLN A 223 4.07 2.49 -10.08
C GLN A 223 3.45 1.24 -10.76
N GLY A 224 4.02 0.77 -11.87
CA GLY A 224 3.57 -0.41 -12.61
C GLY A 224 2.42 -0.15 -13.59
N SER A 225 1.85 1.04 -13.61
CA SER A 225 0.81 1.47 -14.55
C SER A 225 0.87 2.98 -14.78
N GLY A 226 0.18 3.45 -15.81
CA GLY A 226 0.05 4.88 -16.08
C GLY A 226 -0.91 5.17 -17.24
N ARG A 227 -1.21 6.45 -17.39
CA ARG A 227 -2.00 6.98 -18.50
C ARG A 227 -1.17 7.96 -19.30
N VAL A 228 -1.28 7.89 -20.60
CA VAL A 228 -0.57 8.80 -21.48
C VAL A 228 -1.57 9.62 -22.27
N ARG A 229 -1.55 10.94 -22.06
CA ARG A 229 -2.26 11.91 -22.90
C ARG A 229 -1.48 12.05 -24.18
N MET A 230 -2.07 11.60 -25.27
CA MET A 230 -1.45 11.64 -26.57
C MET A 230 -1.59 13.02 -27.21
N ASN A 231 -0.68 13.38 -28.08
CA ASN A 231 -0.72 14.63 -28.84
C ASN A 231 -1.93 14.76 -29.78
N ASP A 232 -2.66 13.66 -30.06
CA ASP A 232 -3.94 13.64 -30.79
C ASP A 232 -5.18 13.74 -29.85
N GLY A 233 -4.97 14.02 -28.56
CA GLY A 233 -6.02 14.17 -27.54
C GLY A 233 -6.53 12.87 -26.92
N LYS A 234 -6.12 11.71 -27.41
CA LYS A 234 -6.51 10.41 -26.83
C LYS A 234 -5.76 10.14 -25.52
N VAL A 235 -6.34 9.31 -24.67
CA VAL A 235 -5.67 8.78 -23.49
C VAL A 235 -5.44 7.27 -23.66
N ILE A 236 -4.17 6.88 -23.61
CA ILE A 236 -3.75 5.48 -23.63
C ILE A 236 -3.49 5.02 -22.22
N ARG A 237 -4.04 3.87 -21.83
CA ARG A 237 -3.78 3.23 -20.56
C ARG A 237 -2.67 2.19 -20.73
N LEU A 238 -1.68 2.26 -19.85
CA LEU A 238 -0.55 1.33 -19.81
C LEU A 238 -0.62 0.50 -18.53
N GLY A 239 -0.55 -0.81 -18.66
CA GLY A 239 -0.50 -1.75 -17.55
C GLY A 239 0.79 -2.58 -17.59
N PHE A 240 1.18 -3.08 -16.43
CA PHE A 240 2.36 -3.93 -16.26
C PHE A 240 2.34 -5.15 -17.19
N ALA A 241 3.47 -5.42 -17.84
CA ALA A 241 3.65 -6.57 -18.73
C ALA A 241 4.79 -7.50 -18.29
N GLY A 242 5.73 -7.01 -17.50
CA GLY A 242 6.87 -7.79 -17.02
C GLY A 242 8.07 -6.90 -16.66
N THR A 243 9.16 -7.54 -16.22
CA THR A 243 10.41 -6.85 -15.88
C THR A 243 11.61 -7.59 -16.45
N ASN A 244 12.78 -6.96 -16.39
CA ASN A 244 14.05 -7.60 -16.64
C ASN A 244 14.60 -8.37 -15.41
N ASP A 245 13.80 -8.68 -14.42
CA ASP A 245 14.11 -9.41 -13.17
C ASP A 245 15.30 -8.86 -12.36
N GLN A 246 15.82 -7.71 -12.72
CA GLN A 246 16.85 -7.06 -11.93
C GLN A 246 16.27 -6.51 -10.61
N PRO A 247 17.08 -6.45 -9.53
CA PRO A 247 16.65 -5.89 -8.27
C PRO A 247 16.32 -4.40 -8.41
N PHE A 248 15.33 -3.93 -7.64
CA PHE A 248 15.05 -2.51 -7.55
C PHE A 248 16.12 -1.80 -6.71
N LYS A 249 16.65 -0.68 -7.23
CA LYS A 249 17.48 0.27 -6.48
C LYS A 249 16.85 1.65 -6.50
N SER A 250 16.77 2.26 -5.33
CA SER A 250 16.08 3.54 -5.13
C SER A 250 16.86 4.71 -5.73
N PHE A 251 16.20 5.52 -6.55
CA PHE A 251 16.73 6.81 -7.05
C PHE A 251 17.03 7.77 -5.88
N ALA A 252 16.12 7.83 -4.91
CA ALA A 252 16.32 8.67 -3.71
C ALA A 252 17.59 8.27 -2.95
N LYS A 253 17.82 6.96 -2.76
CA LYS A 253 19.04 6.49 -2.08
C LYS A 253 20.29 6.85 -2.87
N TRP A 254 20.29 6.74 -4.19
CA TRP A 254 21.42 7.12 -5.03
C TRP A 254 21.79 8.59 -4.88
N LEU A 255 20.76 9.47 -4.80
CA LEU A 255 20.95 10.92 -4.60
C LEU A 255 21.38 11.26 -3.17
N LEU A 256 20.80 10.60 -2.15
CA LEU A 256 21.19 10.76 -0.74
C LEU A 256 22.63 10.38 -0.49
N ASP A 257 23.08 9.23 -1.02
CA ASP A 257 24.47 8.74 -0.88
C ASP A 257 25.49 9.74 -1.48
N ARG A 258 25.05 10.57 -2.43
CA ARG A 258 25.86 11.62 -3.10
C ARG A 258 25.64 13.02 -2.51
N LYS A 259 24.81 13.13 -1.48
CA LYS A 259 24.44 14.41 -0.83
C LYS A 259 23.81 15.42 -1.78
N GLU A 260 23.19 14.97 -2.86
CA GLU A 260 22.52 15.82 -3.85
C GLU A 260 21.09 16.18 -3.45
N ILE A 261 20.50 15.39 -2.55
CA ILE A 261 19.28 15.68 -1.82
C ILE A 261 19.45 15.30 -0.35
N ASN A 262 18.56 15.78 0.50
CA ASN A 262 18.51 15.41 1.93
C ASN A 262 17.26 14.55 2.24
N ALA A 263 17.11 14.12 3.48
CA ALA A 263 16.02 13.26 3.90
C ALA A 263 14.62 13.87 3.69
N SER A 264 14.48 15.19 3.83
CA SER A 264 13.20 15.89 3.62
C SER A 264 12.82 16.01 2.15
N THR A 265 13.81 16.03 1.25
CA THR A 265 13.63 16.10 -0.21
C THR A 265 13.76 14.74 -0.91
N ALA A 266 13.97 13.65 -0.16
CA ALA A 266 14.01 12.28 -0.70
C ALA A 266 12.60 11.75 -1.05
N THR A 267 11.84 12.54 -1.78
CA THR A 267 10.48 12.29 -2.28
C THR A 267 10.47 12.27 -3.80
N MET A 268 9.39 11.79 -4.40
CA MET A 268 9.19 11.85 -5.85
C MET A 268 9.34 13.29 -6.37
N GLN A 269 8.68 14.24 -5.72
CA GLN A 269 8.71 15.65 -6.06
C GLN A 269 10.13 16.25 -5.94
N GLY A 270 10.86 15.87 -4.89
CA GLY A 270 12.25 16.31 -4.72
C GLY A 270 13.19 15.76 -5.77
N ILE A 271 13.01 14.51 -6.22
CA ILE A 271 13.78 13.91 -7.32
C ILE A 271 13.45 14.59 -8.64
N GLN A 272 12.18 14.87 -8.92
CA GLN A 272 11.78 15.62 -10.12
C GLN A 272 12.35 17.04 -10.11
N ALA A 273 12.31 17.73 -8.96
CA ALA A 273 12.91 19.06 -8.82
C ALA A 273 14.43 19.04 -9.01
N TRP A 274 15.11 17.99 -8.51
CA TRP A 274 16.54 17.78 -8.75
C TRP A 274 16.81 17.59 -10.25
N ALA A 275 16.06 16.72 -10.92
CA ALA A 275 16.23 16.43 -12.34
C ALA A 275 16.10 17.68 -13.23
N LYS A 276 15.16 18.57 -12.93
CA LYS A 276 14.96 19.84 -13.66
C LYS A 276 16.16 20.81 -13.57
N ARG A 277 17.04 20.64 -12.57
CA ARG A 277 18.24 21.48 -12.35
C ARG A 277 19.53 20.85 -12.83
N ASN A 278 19.47 19.63 -13.36
CA ASN A 278 20.65 18.87 -13.76
C ASN A 278 20.64 18.57 -15.26
N SER A 279 21.83 18.29 -15.81
CA SER A 279 21.96 17.93 -17.22
C SER A 279 21.25 16.60 -17.55
N PRO A 280 20.83 16.38 -18.80
CA PRO A 280 20.24 15.12 -19.23
C PRO A 280 21.14 13.92 -18.94
N GLN A 281 22.47 14.08 -19.06
CA GLN A 281 23.46 13.03 -18.76
C GLN A 281 23.42 12.65 -17.28
N ARG A 282 23.38 13.63 -16.38
CA ARG A 282 23.31 13.42 -14.95
C ARG A 282 22.01 12.75 -14.52
N VAL A 283 20.91 13.16 -15.13
CA VAL A 283 19.60 12.51 -14.94
C VAL A 283 19.66 11.04 -15.40
N GLN A 284 20.26 10.78 -16.56
CA GLN A 284 20.39 9.40 -17.07
C GLN A 284 21.28 8.51 -16.16
N GLU A 285 22.35 9.05 -15.56
CA GLU A 285 23.14 8.34 -14.55
C GLU A 285 22.30 7.91 -13.36
N MET A 286 21.49 8.84 -12.82
CA MET A 286 20.57 8.56 -11.71
C MET A 286 19.56 7.47 -12.09
N LEU A 287 18.96 7.54 -13.30
CA LEU A 287 18.01 6.54 -13.77
C LEU A 287 18.67 5.17 -13.95
N ASN A 288 19.90 5.12 -14.47
CA ASN A 288 20.65 3.90 -14.68
C ASN A 288 21.15 3.24 -13.37
N ALA A 289 21.18 3.99 -12.26
CA ALA A 289 21.49 3.44 -10.94
C ALA A 289 20.44 2.39 -10.48
N ASN A 290 19.21 2.47 -11.01
CA ASN A 290 18.22 1.40 -10.86
C ASN A 290 18.32 0.42 -12.02
N PRO A 291 18.91 -0.78 -11.85
CA PRO A 291 19.06 -1.75 -12.93
C PRO A 291 17.73 -2.34 -13.40
N ARG A 292 16.66 -2.23 -12.59
CA ARG A 292 15.35 -2.77 -12.93
C ARG A 292 14.70 -1.96 -14.04
N TYR A 293 14.15 -2.66 -15.05
CA TYR A 293 13.34 -2.10 -16.12
C TYR A 293 11.97 -2.77 -16.14
N VAL A 294 10.90 -1.97 -16.28
CA VAL A 294 9.52 -2.42 -16.35
C VAL A 294 8.99 -2.22 -17.76
N PHE A 295 8.37 -3.25 -18.29
CA PHE A 295 7.71 -3.26 -19.60
C PHE A 295 6.21 -3.13 -19.43
N PHE A 296 5.57 -2.55 -20.43
CA PHE A 296 4.15 -2.26 -20.41
C PHE A 296 3.39 -2.97 -21.54
N ARG A 297 2.08 -2.99 -21.40
CA ARG A 297 1.14 -3.31 -22.48
C ARG A 297 0.06 -2.24 -22.51
N GLU A 298 -0.50 -2.00 -23.67
CA GLU A 298 -1.70 -1.19 -23.78
C GLU A 298 -2.88 -1.95 -23.19
N MET A 299 -3.68 -1.25 -22.42
CA MET A 299 -4.91 -1.76 -21.83
C MET A 299 -6.09 -1.25 -22.65
N PRO A 300 -7.21 -2.00 -22.69
CA PRO A 300 -8.42 -1.50 -23.32
C PRO A 300 -8.81 -0.13 -22.77
N SER A 301 -9.32 0.73 -23.65
CA SER A 301 -9.94 1.98 -23.23
C SER A 301 -11.19 1.68 -22.39
N VAL A 302 -11.45 2.53 -21.40
CA VAL A 302 -12.65 2.48 -20.57
C VAL A 302 -13.33 3.84 -20.62
N ALA A 303 -14.66 3.85 -20.73
CA ALA A 303 -15.42 5.10 -20.73
C ALA A 303 -15.33 5.82 -19.37
N ASP A 304 -15.34 5.06 -18.29
CA ASP A 304 -15.20 5.59 -16.93
C ASP A 304 -13.71 5.80 -16.60
N ILE A 305 -13.29 7.05 -16.57
CA ILE A 305 -11.90 7.45 -16.22
C ILE A 305 -11.54 7.18 -14.76
N THR A 306 -12.51 6.91 -13.89
CA THR A 306 -12.28 6.59 -12.47
C THR A 306 -11.84 5.13 -12.27
N VAL A 307 -12.04 4.27 -13.26
CA VAL A 307 -11.60 2.88 -13.22
C VAL A 307 -10.08 2.82 -13.16
N GLY A 308 -9.54 2.34 -12.05
CA GLY A 308 -8.09 2.19 -11.84
C GLY A 308 -7.43 1.12 -12.72
N PRO A 309 -6.11 0.98 -12.61
CA PRO A 309 -5.35 -0.07 -13.30
C PRO A 309 -5.77 -1.46 -12.81
N ILE A 310 -5.43 -2.49 -13.58
CA ILE A 310 -5.66 -3.87 -13.18
C ILE A 310 -4.57 -4.29 -12.21
N GLY A 311 -4.95 -4.60 -10.96
CA GLY A 311 -4.06 -5.11 -9.93
C GLY A 311 -3.70 -6.59 -10.10
N ALA A 312 -2.86 -7.10 -9.23
CA ALA A 312 -2.37 -8.50 -9.27
C ALA A 312 -3.50 -9.54 -9.12
N LEU A 313 -4.60 -9.21 -8.44
CA LEU A 313 -5.80 -10.07 -8.38
C LEU A 313 -6.48 -10.21 -9.74
N GLY A 314 -6.15 -9.36 -10.72
CA GLY A 314 -6.75 -9.37 -12.06
C GLY A 314 -8.07 -8.58 -12.12
N VAL A 315 -8.28 -7.67 -11.21
CA VAL A 315 -9.44 -6.78 -11.15
C VAL A 315 -9.00 -5.31 -11.12
N PRO A 316 -9.86 -4.37 -11.54
CA PRO A 316 -9.56 -2.94 -11.44
C PRO A 316 -9.41 -2.49 -9.98
N LEU A 317 -8.36 -1.73 -9.69
CA LEU A 317 -8.17 -1.11 -8.40
C LEU A 317 -9.18 0.02 -8.17
N THR A 318 -9.54 0.23 -6.91
CA THR A 318 -10.43 1.31 -6.46
C THR A 318 -9.62 2.31 -5.66
N ALA A 319 -9.64 3.58 -6.08
CA ALA A 319 -8.94 4.65 -5.38
C ALA A 319 -9.33 4.67 -3.88
N GLN A 320 -8.33 4.72 -3.02
CA GLN A 320 -8.46 4.79 -1.57
C GLN A 320 -9.21 3.59 -0.94
N ARG A 321 -9.40 2.48 -1.68
CA ARG A 321 -10.03 1.24 -1.21
C ARG A 321 -9.26 -0.02 -1.65
N SER A 322 -8.15 0.12 -2.39
CA SER A 322 -7.25 -0.96 -2.75
C SER A 322 -5.86 -0.75 -2.14
N ILE A 323 -5.22 -1.84 -1.76
CA ILE A 323 -3.83 -1.87 -1.28
C ILE A 323 -3.04 -2.96 -1.98
N ALA A 324 -1.73 -2.73 -2.14
CA ALA A 324 -0.77 -3.78 -2.42
C ALA A 324 -0.20 -4.33 -1.11
N ILE A 325 -0.01 -5.66 -1.06
CA ILE A 325 0.44 -6.41 0.11
C ILE A 325 1.53 -7.43 -0.27
N ASP A 326 2.18 -8.00 0.74
CA ASP A 326 3.00 -9.20 0.58
C ASP A 326 2.11 -10.46 0.55
N THR A 327 2.05 -11.13 -0.59
CA THR A 327 1.24 -12.34 -0.75
C THR A 327 1.75 -13.54 0.06
N LYS A 328 2.98 -13.47 0.59
CA LYS A 328 3.49 -14.45 1.56
C LYS A 328 2.90 -14.22 2.96
N ALA A 329 2.43 -13.01 3.24
CA ALA A 329 1.84 -12.63 4.52
C ALA A 329 0.33 -12.79 4.54
N LEU A 330 -0.36 -12.34 3.49
CA LEU A 330 -1.82 -12.24 3.45
C LEU A 330 -2.39 -12.82 2.14
N PRO A 331 -3.63 -13.34 2.19
CA PRO A 331 -4.32 -13.78 0.98
C PRO A 331 -4.62 -12.59 0.05
N LEU A 332 -4.22 -12.71 -1.22
CA LEU A 332 -4.60 -11.74 -2.24
C LEU A 332 -6.13 -11.76 -2.43
N GLY A 333 -6.75 -10.59 -2.46
CA GLY A 333 -8.19 -10.38 -2.57
C GLY A 333 -8.91 -10.21 -1.23
N ALA A 334 -8.27 -10.54 -0.10
CA ALA A 334 -8.88 -10.43 1.22
C ALA A 334 -9.20 -8.97 1.60
N PRO A 335 -10.30 -8.73 2.36
CA PRO A 335 -10.51 -7.46 3.01
C PRO A 335 -9.49 -7.26 4.13
N VAL A 336 -8.95 -6.05 4.22
CA VAL A 336 -7.97 -5.65 5.24
C VAL A 336 -8.39 -4.31 5.84
N TYR A 337 -8.63 -4.27 7.14
CA TYR A 337 -8.83 -3.00 7.83
C TYR A 337 -7.46 -2.38 8.12
N LEU A 338 -7.25 -1.17 7.63
CA LEU A 338 -6.01 -0.41 7.79
C LEU A 338 -6.24 0.75 8.75
N SER A 339 -5.38 0.88 9.76
CA SER A 339 -5.33 2.04 10.66
C SER A 339 -3.95 2.68 10.58
N THR A 340 -3.89 3.91 10.05
CA THR A 340 -2.68 4.71 9.87
C THR A 340 -3.03 6.20 9.94
N THR A 341 -2.18 7.09 9.42
CA THR A 341 -2.45 8.53 9.30
C THR A 341 -2.31 9.01 7.85
N TYR A 342 -2.91 10.14 7.54
CA TYR A 342 -2.66 10.83 6.26
C TYR A 342 -1.20 11.27 6.18
N PRO A 343 -0.61 11.34 4.97
CA PRO A 343 0.75 11.85 4.77
C PRO A 343 0.91 13.25 5.36
N LEU A 344 2.04 13.50 6.01
CA LEU A 344 2.42 14.78 6.64
C LEU A 344 1.37 15.29 7.66
N SER A 345 0.65 14.40 8.31
CA SER A 345 -0.44 14.73 9.22
C SER A 345 -0.62 13.63 10.25
N ASP A 346 -1.10 14.01 11.44
CA ASP A 346 -1.55 13.08 12.48
C ASP A 346 -3.03 12.70 12.33
N LYS A 347 -3.71 13.25 11.29
CA LYS A 347 -5.12 12.91 11.01
C LYS A 347 -5.24 11.42 10.74
N PRO A 348 -6.10 10.70 11.48
CA PRO A 348 -6.30 9.28 11.27
C PRO A 348 -6.81 8.96 9.87
N LEU A 349 -6.21 7.93 9.26
CA LEU A 349 -6.65 7.27 8.03
C LEU A 349 -7.00 5.83 8.38
N ARG A 350 -8.28 5.54 8.57
CA ARG A 350 -8.81 4.26 9.02
C ARG A 350 -9.85 3.80 8.03
N ARG A 351 -9.61 2.69 7.34
CA ARG A 351 -10.47 2.24 6.24
C ARG A 351 -10.42 0.75 6.02
N LEU A 352 -11.56 0.21 5.62
CA LEU A 352 -11.62 -1.10 4.99
C LEU A 352 -11.06 -1.01 3.57
N MET A 353 -10.01 -1.78 3.33
CA MET A 353 -9.28 -1.86 2.07
C MET A 353 -9.36 -3.28 1.51
N MET A 354 -9.14 -3.43 0.20
CA MET A 354 -9.05 -4.73 -0.46
C MET A 354 -7.61 -4.99 -0.91
N ALA A 355 -7.07 -6.13 -0.52
CA ALA A 355 -5.71 -6.57 -0.88
C ALA A 355 -5.65 -7.04 -2.34
N GLN A 356 -5.83 -6.13 -3.30
CA GLN A 356 -6.03 -6.44 -4.72
C GLN A 356 -4.74 -6.40 -5.54
N ASP A 357 -3.65 -5.97 -4.94
CA ASP A 357 -2.39 -5.76 -5.64
C ASP A 357 -1.18 -6.26 -4.85
N THR A 358 -0.03 -6.28 -5.50
CA THR A 358 1.26 -6.63 -4.92
C THR A 358 2.39 -5.86 -5.62
N GLY A 359 3.53 -5.75 -4.96
CA GLY A 359 4.70 -5.11 -5.54
C GLY A 359 5.99 -5.73 -5.01
N SER A 360 7.04 -5.74 -5.82
CA SER A 360 8.32 -6.35 -5.45
C SER A 360 9.02 -5.69 -4.25
N ALA A 361 8.64 -4.45 -3.93
CA ALA A 361 9.12 -3.71 -2.75
C ALA A 361 8.16 -3.82 -1.55
N ILE A 362 7.00 -4.47 -1.73
CA ILE A 362 5.99 -4.63 -0.68
C ILE A 362 6.21 -5.98 -0.02
N VAL A 363 7.10 -6.00 0.96
CA VAL A 363 7.57 -7.21 1.64
C VAL A 363 7.40 -7.06 3.15
N GLY A 364 6.84 -8.09 3.79
CA GLY A 364 6.64 -8.18 5.23
C GLY A 364 5.19 -8.29 5.66
N ALA A 365 4.96 -8.63 6.94
CA ALA A 365 3.65 -8.95 7.48
C ALA A 365 2.73 -7.71 7.54
N VAL A 366 3.17 -6.69 8.25
CA VAL A 366 2.43 -5.44 8.42
C VAL A 366 2.99 -4.42 7.41
N ARG A 367 2.68 -4.64 6.14
CA ARG A 367 3.17 -3.84 5.02
C ARG A 367 2.05 -3.61 4.01
N ALA A 368 1.71 -2.36 3.78
CA ALA A 368 0.73 -1.98 2.78
C ALA A 368 1.27 -0.85 1.89
N ASP A 369 0.89 -0.88 0.62
CA ASP A 369 1.01 0.25 -0.29
C ASP A 369 -0.39 0.70 -0.67
N PHE A 370 -0.73 1.94 -0.32
CA PHE A 370 -2.08 2.50 -0.39
C PHE A 370 -2.32 3.11 -1.77
N TYR A 371 -3.31 2.61 -2.51
CA TYR A 371 -3.66 3.15 -3.83
C TYR A 371 -4.46 4.45 -3.69
N TRP A 372 -3.83 5.57 -3.97
CA TRP A 372 -4.45 6.90 -3.87
C TRP A 372 -5.38 7.24 -5.03
N GLY A 373 -5.25 6.55 -6.16
CA GLY A 373 -6.02 6.83 -7.38
C GLY A 373 -5.15 7.30 -8.53
N THR A 374 -5.68 8.16 -9.39
CA THR A 374 -5.03 8.58 -10.64
C THR A 374 -4.76 10.09 -10.63
N GLY A 375 -3.64 10.51 -11.22
CA GLY A 375 -3.29 11.91 -11.48
C GLY A 375 -2.54 12.60 -10.36
N ASP A 376 -2.37 13.92 -10.49
CA ASP A 376 -1.39 14.70 -9.73
C ASP A 376 -1.73 14.78 -8.23
N GLN A 377 -3.00 14.97 -7.87
CA GLN A 377 -3.41 15.00 -6.47
C GLN A 377 -3.15 13.65 -5.78
N ALA A 378 -3.43 12.53 -6.46
CA ALA A 378 -3.09 11.21 -5.95
C ALA A 378 -1.57 11.04 -5.79
N GLY A 379 -0.79 11.56 -6.75
CA GLY A 379 0.67 11.58 -6.73
C GLY A 379 1.25 12.39 -5.56
N GLU A 380 0.63 13.51 -5.19
CA GLU A 380 1.04 14.30 -4.02
C GLU A 380 0.94 13.51 -2.72
N TYR A 381 -0.17 12.82 -2.48
CA TYR A 381 -0.33 11.96 -1.31
C TYR A 381 0.59 10.74 -1.38
N ALA A 382 0.61 10.03 -2.51
CA ALA A 382 1.39 8.83 -2.70
C ALA A 382 2.89 9.06 -2.50
N GLY A 383 3.42 10.13 -3.10
CA GLY A 383 4.85 10.46 -3.04
C GLY A 383 5.36 10.87 -1.66
N ARG A 384 4.47 11.19 -0.74
CA ARG A 384 4.79 11.64 0.64
C ARG A 384 4.38 10.61 1.70
N MET A 385 3.65 9.56 1.33
CA MET A 385 3.15 8.59 2.30
C MET A 385 4.26 7.65 2.79
N LYS A 386 4.63 7.78 4.05
CA LYS A 386 5.59 6.94 4.77
C LYS A 386 5.17 6.87 6.24
N GLN A 387 4.06 6.19 6.49
CA GLN A 387 3.39 6.19 7.77
C GLN A 387 3.59 4.87 8.50
N GLN A 388 3.47 4.90 9.83
CA GLN A 388 3.26 3.69 10.62
C GLN A 388 1.79 3.28 10.55
N GLY A 389 1.51 1.96 10.53
CA GLY A 389 0.15 1.46 10.51
C GLY A 389 0.00 0.13 11.20
N ARG A 390 -1.27 -0.20 11.50
CA ARG A 390 -1.73 -1.51 11.97
C ARG A 390 -2.73 -2.07 10.97
N MET A 391 -2.80 -3.39 10.88
CA MET A 391 -3.64 -4.05 9.89
C MET A 391 -4.36 -5.25 10.51
N TRP A 392 -5.61 -5.43 10.12
CA TRP A 392 -6.42 -6.62 10.44
C TRP A 392 -6.96 -7.20 9.14
N VAL A 393 -6.79 -8.50 8.95
CA VAL A 393 -7.35 -9.20 7.79
C VAL A 393 -8.67 -9.87 8.16
N PHE A 394 -9.63 -9.83 7.25
CA PHE A 394 -10.88 -10.54 7.41
C PHE A 394 -10.83 -11.82 6.57
N LEU A 395 -11.08 -12.94 7.23
CA LEU A 395 -11.07 -14.28 6.61
C LEU A 395 -12.44 -14.91 6.71
N PRO A 396 -12.86 -15.77 5.78
CA PRO A 396 -14.09 -16.53 5.88
C PRO A 396 -14.19 -17.29 7.21
N ARG A 397 -15.41 -17.39 7.76
CA ARG A 397 -15.71 -18.20 8.97
C ARG A 397 -15.71 -19.67 8.63
#